data_b784874ccdee5a98155f6be4072b6ac2
#
_entry.id   b784874ccdee5a98155f6be4072b6ac2
#
_cell.length_a   1.000
_cell.length_b   1.000
_cell.length_c   1.000
_cell.angle_alpha   90.00
_cell.angle_beta   90.00
_cell.angle_gamma   90.00
#
_symmetry.space_group_name_H-M   'P 1'
#
loop_
_entity.id
_entity.type
_entity.pdbx_description
1 polymer ?
#
loop_
_entity_poly.entity_id
_entity_poly.type
_entity_poly.pdbx_seq_one_letter_code
_entity_poly.pdbx_strand_id
1 'polypeptide(L)'
;FNTAMEMTNTMGFCLSCHEMKNNPYEEYKETILFKNPSGVQVTCADCHVPRPWIHKVVRKIKASRELWYKATGKIDTDEKFNAHRWELANRVWDSMRESDSRECRNCHSYESMDLSEQDRSARKRHSRAVDQEQTCIDCHAGIAHEEPDEPEDSSQ
;
A
#
# COMPACT_ATOMS: atom_id res chain seq x y z
N PHE A 1 -15.04 21.13 0.61
CA PHE A 1 -14.91 19.71 0.94
C PHE A 1 -13.86 19.01 0.06
N ASN A 2 -13.97 19.06 -1.29
CA ASN A 2 -13.01 18.41 -2.20
C ASN A 2 -11.57 18.88 -2.00
N THR A 3 -11.37 20.19 -1.84
CA THR A 3 -10.03 20.76 -1.57
C THR A 3 -9.39 20.16 -0.32
N ALA A 4 -10.14 20.03 0.78
CA ALA A 4 -9.63 19.40 2.02
C ALA A 4 -9.29 17.91 1.80
N MET A 5 -10.08 17.22 0.99
CA MET A 5 -9.81 15.82 0.62
C MET A 5 -8.49 15.69 -0.14
N GLU A 6 -8.22 16.57 -1.08
CA GLU A 6 -6.96 16.52 -1.87
C GLU A 6 -5.75 17.00 -1.06
N MET A 7 -5.89 18.00 -0.20
CA MET A 7 -4.81 18.44 0.70
C MET A 7 -4.30 17.30 1.59
N THR A 8 -5.19 16.41 2.03
CA THR A 8 -4.83 15.24 2.86
C THR A 8 -4.33 14.03 2.04
N ASN A 9 -4.17 14.17 0.72
CA ASN A 9 -3.56 13.15 -0.16
C ASN A 9 -2.11 13.48 -0.53
N THR A 10 -1.56 14.56 -0.01
CA THR A 10 -0.18 14.96 -0.34
C THR A 10 0.84 14.17 0.46
N MET A 11 2.03 13.96 -0.12
CA MET A 11 3.16 13.35 0.59
C MET A 11 3.48 14.10 1.89
N GLY A 12 3.45 15.46 1.86
CA GLY A 12 3.69 16.29 3.05
C GLY A 12 2.72 15.99 4.18
N PHE A 13 1.43 15.76 3.88
CA PHE A 13 0.46 15.37 4.89
C PHE A 13 0.76 13.97 5.45
N CYS A 14 1.01 12.99 4.59
CA CYS A 14 1.31 11.61 5.03
C CYS A 14 2.56 11.55 5.92
N LEU A 15 3.59 12.33 5.57
CA LEU A 15 4.86 12.37 6.29
C LEU A 15 4.89 13.37 7.47
N SER A 16 3.76 13.99 7.79
CA SER A 16 3.64 14.85 8.98
C SER A 16 3.68 14.05 10.30
N CYS A 17 3.40 12.74 10.22
CA CYS A 17 3.57 11.82 11.34
C CYS A 17 4.98 11.20 11.28
N HIS A 18 5.72 11.29 12.39
CA HIS A 18 7.11 10.81 12.41
C HIS A 18 7.22 9.30 12.20
N GLU A 19 6.26 8.51 12.67
CA GLU A 19 6.23 7.06 12.49
C GLU A 19 6.15 6.69 11.00
N MET A 20 5.35 7.43 10.24
CA MET A 20 5.22 7.25 8.80
C MET A 20 6.49 7.66 8.06
N LYS A 21 7.15 8.70 8.54
CA LYS A 21 8.40 9.20 7.97
C LYS A 21 9.57 8.27 8.27
N ASN A 22 9.69 7.81 9.52
CA ASN A 22 10.86 7.04 9.98
C ASN A 22 10.81 5.56 9.59
N ASN A 23 9.64 5.00 9.31
CA ASN A 23 9.46 3.59 8.99
C ASN A 23 9.01 3.41 7.53
N PRO A 24 7.73 3.44 7.14
CA PRO A 24 7.32 3.11 5.78
C PRO A 24 7.96 3.99 4.70
N TYR A 25 8.23 5.26 4.98
CA TYR A 25 8.82 6.13 3.97
C TYR A 25 10.30 5.85 3.74
N GLU A 26 11.08 5.52 4.76
CA GLU A 26 12.48 5.14 4.58
C GLU A 26 12.60 3.88 3.72
N GLU A 27 11.77 2.86 4.00
CA GLU A 27 11.71 1.64 3.19
C GLU A 27 11.27 1.92 1.75
N TYR A 28 10.23 2.76 1.58
CA TYR A 28 9.73 3.15 0.27
C TYR A 28 10.82 3.81 -0.60
N LYS A 29 11.72 4.61 -0.01
CA LYS A 29 12.82 5.27 -0.75
C LYS A 29 13.78 4.29 -1.42
N GLU A 30 13.90 3.07 -0.91
CA GLU A 30 14.78 2.05 -1.46
C GLU A 30 14.10 1.23 -2.59
N THR A 31 12.85 1.52 -2.91
CA THR A 31 12.09 0.76 -3.91
C THR A 31 12.17 1.36 -5.30
N ILE A 32 11.88 0.51 -6.31
CA ILE A 32 11.73 0.95 -7.71
C ILE A 32 10.54 1.89 -7.92
N LEU A 33 9.57 1.92 -7.01
CA LEU A 33 8.44 2.84 -7.07
C LEU A 33 8.82 4.27 -6.69
N PHE A 34 9.88 4.43 -5.89
CA PHE A 34 10.43 5.73 -5.54
C PHE A 34 11.41 6.24 -6.60
N LYS A 35 12.33 5.37 -7.05
CA LYS A 35 13.38 5.74 -8.00
C LYS A 35 13.55 4.67 -9.07
N ASN A 36 13.33 5.04 -10.32
CA ASN A 36 13.41 4.13 -11.45
C ASN A 36 13.90 4.83 -12.73
N PRO A 37 14.26 4.08 -13.78
CA PRO A 37 14.74 4.64 -15.03
C PRO A 37 13.73 5.54 -15.76
N SER A 38 12.42 5.33 -15.54
CA SER A 38 11.37 6.12 -16.20
C SER A 38 11.18 7.51 -15.55
N GLY A 39 11.67 7.72 -14.32
CA GLY A 39 11.45 8.93 -13.55
C GLY A 39 10.00 9.12 -13.04
N VAL A 40 9.15 8.11 -13.15
CA VAL A 40 7.78 8.15 -12.62
C VAL A 40 7.79 7.71 -11.16
N GLN A 41 7.55 8.64 -10.25
CA GLN A 41 7.46 8.37 -8.82
C GLN A 41 6.01 8.18 -8.40
N VAL A 42 5.75 7.09 -7.69
CA VAL A 42 4.42 6.79 -7.10
C VAL A 42 4.33 7.46 -5.74
N THR A 43 3.20 8.04 -5.38
CA THR A 43 2.99 8.64 -4.06
C THR A 43 2.27 7.69 -3.11
N CYS A 44 2.32 7.97 -1.79
CA CYS A 44 1.55 7.20 -0.82
C CYS A 44 0.05 7.14 -1.17
N ALA A 45 -0.49 8.25 -1.67
CA ALA A 45 -1.90 8.33 -2.04
C ALA A 45 -2.26 7.47 -3.25
N ASP A 46 -1.34 7.23 -4.19
CA ASP A 46 -1.60 6.39 -5.36
C ASP A 46 -1.90 4.94 -5.00
N CYS A 47 -1.31 4.44 -3.90
CA CYS A 47 -1.53 3.08 -3.41
C CYS A 47 -2.58 3.00 -2.28
N HIS A 48 -2.67 4.04 -1.43
CA HIS A 48 -3.48 3.98 -0.20
C HIS A 48 -4.81 4.74 -0.27
N VAL A 49 -5.04 5.54 -1.32
CA VAL A 49 -6.24 6.37 -1.45
C VAL A 49 -6.93 6.09 -2.79
N PRO A 50 -8.09 5.45 -2.78
CA PRO A 50 -8.85 5.19 -4.01
C PRO A 50 -9.13 6.46 -4.82
N ARG A 51 -8.98 6.38 -6.15
CA ARG A 51 -9.35 7.48 -7.05
C ARG A 51 -10.84 7.73 -7.12
N PRO A 52 -11.72 6.71 -7.20
CA PRO A 52 -13.17 6.93 -7.25
C PRO A 52 -13.68 7.60 -5.96
N TRP A 53 -14.51 8.65 -6.12
CA TRP A 53 -14.90 9.55 -5.03
C TRP A 53 -15.53 8.86 -3.82
N ILE A 54 -16.47 7.94 -4.04
CA ILE A 54 -17.14 7.20 -2.94
C ILE A 54 -16.13 6.39 -2.13
N HIS A 55 -15.27 5.64 -2.81
CA HIS A 55 -14.24 4.83 -2.14
C HIS A 55 -13.22 5.72 -1.41
N LYS A 56 -12.87 6.89 -1.98
CA LYS A 56 -12.03 7.88 -1.32
C LYS A 56 -12.64 8.37 -0.01
N VAL A 57 -13.93 8.71 0.00
CA VAL A 57 -14.65 9.12 1.22
C VAL A 57 -14.64 8.00 2.26
N VAL A 58 -14.99 6.78 1.87
CA VAL A 58 -14.98 5.62 2.78
C VAL A 58 -13.58 5.39 3.36
N ARG A 59 -12.52 5.48 2.54
CA ARG A 59 -11.13 5.36 3.01
C ARG A 59 -10.79 6.44 4.04
N LYS A 60 -11.20 7.70 3.81
CA LYS A 60 -10.97 8.80 4.76
C LYS A 60 -11.70 8.59 6.09
N ILE A 61 -12.93 8.08 6.06
CA ILE A 61 -13.65 7.72 7.28
C ILE A 61 -12.90 6.60 8.02
N LYS A 62 -12.45 5.56 7.32
CA LYS A 62 -11.63 4.50 7.94
C LYS A 62 -10.32 5.04 8.51
N ALA A 63 -9.67 5.98 7.82
CA ALA A 63 -8.43 6.61 8.27
C ALA A 63 -8.58 7.46 9.55
N SER A 64 -9.77 7.93 9.88
CA SER A 64 -10.00 8.68 11.14
C SER A 64 -9.69 7.83 12.38
N ARG A 65 -9.81 6.50 12.28
CA ARG A 65 -9.39 5.57 13.36
C ARG A 65 -7.86 5.56 13.53
N GLU A 66 -7.11 5.68 12.45
CA GLU A 66 -5.65 5.75 12.49
C GLU A 66 -5.19 7.04 13.21
N LEU A 67 -5.85 8.17 12.90
CA LEU A 67 -5.63 9.43 13.61
C LEU A 67 -6.01 9.34 15.09
N TRP A 68 -7.10 8.62 15.41
CA TRP A 68 -7.50 8.37 16.79
C TRP A 68 -6.46 7.53 17.54
N TYR A 69 -5.91 6.50 16.93
CA TYR A 69 -4.84 5.69 17.53
C TYR A 69 -3.57 6.51 17.79
N LYS A 70 -3.24 7.43 16.90
CA LYS A 70 -2.17 8.40 17.11
C LYS A 70 -2.48 9.32 18.30
N ALA A 71 -3.67 9.95 18.32
CA ALA A 71 -4.08 10.89 19.37
C ALA A 71 -4.17 10.25 20.77
N THR A 72 -4.52 8.96 20.83
CA THR A 72 -4.64 8.21 22.10
C THR A 72 -3.33 7.52 22.51
N GLY A 73 -2.24 7.70 21.76
CA GLY A 73 -0.94 7.14 22.08
C GLY A 73 -0.82 5.63 21.85
N LYS A 74 -1.70 5.02 21.03
CA LYS A 74 -1.60 3.60 20.68
C LYS A 74 -0.47 3.34 19.69
N ILE A 75 -0.24 4.26 18.73
CA ILE A 75 0.76 4.15 17.67
C ILE A 75 1.52 5.48 17.51
N ASP A 76 1.92 6.10 18.60
CA ASP A 76 2.55 7.42 18.62
C ASP A 76 4.08 7.39 18.74
N THR A 77 4.69 6.20 18.70
CA THR A 77 6.15 6.00 18.64
C THR A 77 6.51 4.94 17.61
N ASP A 78 7.77 4.93 17.17
CA ASP A 78 8.28 3.96 16.20
C ASP A 78 8.17 2.52 16.74
N GLU A 79 8.43 2.31 18.04
CA GLU A 79 8.30 1.00 18.68
C GLU A 79 6.86 0.50 18.69
N LYS A 80 5.90 1.37 19.04
CA LYS A 80 4.48 1.01 19.05
C LYS A 80 3.96 0.79 17.63
N PHE A 81 4.41 1.59 16.66
CA PHE A 81 4.10 1.37 15.26
C PHE A 81 4.58 -0.01 14.81
N ASN A 82 5.83 -0.35 15.07
CA ASN A 82 6.42 -1.64 14.69
C ASN A 82 5.76 -2.83 15.41
N ALA A 83 5.36 -2.68 16.67
CA ALA A 83 4.63 -3.70 17.40
C ALA A 83 3.23 -4.01 16.81
N HIS A 84 2.62 -3.06 16.08
CA HIS A 84 1.32 -3.24 15.41
C HIS A 84 1.45 -3.43 13.90
N ARG A 85 2.67 -3.49 13.37
CA ARG A 85 2.94 -3.45 11.93
C ARG A 85 2.27 -4.58 11.16
N TRP A 86 2.31 -5.80 11.69
CA TRP A 86 1.62 -6.96 11.11
C TRP A 86 0.10 -6.72 10.96
N GLU A 87 -0.54 -6.26 12.03
CA GLU A 87 -1.97 -5.95 12.01
C GLU A 87 -2.31 -4.83 11.00
N LEU A 88 -1.47 -3.78 10.94
CA LEU A 88 -1.65 -2.67 10.02
C LEU A 88 -1.46 -3.11 8.56
N ALA A 89 -0.44 -3.92 8.28
CA ALA A 89 -0.17 -4.45 6.95
C ALA A 89 -1.30 -5.33 6.45
N ASN A 90 -1.76 -6.29 7.26
CA ASN A 90 -2.88 -7.18 6.89
C ASN A 90 -4.15 -6.40 6.54
N ARG A 91 -4.50 -5.35 7.29
CA ARG A 91 -5.66 -4.51 6.96
C ARG A 91 -5.55 -3.85 5.58
N VAL A 92 -4.34 -3.44 5.20
CA VAL A 92 -4.10 -2.86 3.87
C VAL A 92 -4.19 -3.93 2.81
N TRP A 93 -3.53 -5.07 3.00
CA TRP A 93 -3.56 -6.18 2.06
C TRP A 93 -4.97 -6.71 1.84
N ASP A 94 -5.77 -6.88 2.91
CA ASP A 94 -7.17 -7.30 2.81
C ASP A 94 -8.00 -6.30 2.01
N SER A 95 -7.85 -5.01 2.27
CA SER A 95 -8.54 -3.98 1.50
C SER A 95 -8.14 -3.97 0.03
N MET A 96 -6.87 -4.27 -0.29
CA MET A 96 -6.39 -4.39 -1.66
C MET A 96 -6.91 -5.67 -2.33
N ARG A 97 -6.99 -6.80 -1.63
CA ARG A 97 -7.64 -8.04 -2.12
C ARG A 97 -9.11 -7.81 -2.43
N GLU A 98 -9.86 -7.23 -1.48
CA GLU A 98 -11.29 -6.92 -1.65
C GLU A 98 -11.58 -6.01 -2.86
N SER A 99 -10.63 -5.17 -3.23
CA SER A 99 -10.76 -4.25 -4.36
C SER A 99 -10.12 -4.75 -5.66
N ASP A 100 -9.67 -6.00 -5.71
CA ASP A 100 -8.88 -6.57 -6.81
C ASP A 100 -7.66 -5.69 -7.15
N SER A 101 -6.95 -5.26 -6.11
CA SER A 101 -5.76 -4.39 -6.23
C SER A 101 -5.99 -3.19 -7.13
N ARG A 102 -7.18 -2.56 -7.03
CA ARG A 102 -7.63 -1.44 -7.88
C ARG A 102 -6.58 -0.33 -8.00
N GLU A 103 -5.90 0.00 -6.94
CA GLU A 103 -4.90 1.06 -6.92
C GLU A 103 -3.71 0.72 -7.83
N CYS A 104 -3.28 -0.53 -7.86
CA CYS A 104 -2.24 -1.02 -8.79
C CYS A 104 -2.74 -0.96 -10.24
N ARG A 105 -3.99 -1.33 -10.47
CA ARG A 105 -4.63 -1.32 -11.78
C ARG A 105 -4.90 0.08 -12.34
N ASN A 106 -4.73 1.13 -11.55
CA ASN A 106 -4.73 2.50 -12.06
C ASN A 106 -3.55 2.80 -13.01
N CYS A 107 -2.47 2.02 -12.91
CA CYS A 107 -1.25 2.19 -13.71
C CYS A 107 -0.85 0.91 -14.45
N HIS A 108 -1.21 -0.27 -13.91
CA HIS A 108 -0.86 -1.57 -14.48
C HIS A 108 -2.11 -2.32 -14.94
N SER A 109 -2.12 -2.85 -16.16
CA SER A 109 -3.14 -3.79 -16.63
C SER A 109 -2.48 -5.00 -17.29
N TYR A 110 -3.08 -6.18 -17.15
CA TYR A 110 -2.56 -7.38 -17.80
C TYR A 110 -2.56 -7.25 -19.33
N GLU A 111 -3.52 -6.52 -19.91
CA GLU A 111 -3.63 -6.29 -21.35
C GLU A 111 -2.48 -5.45 -21.90
N SER A 112 -1.89 -4.56 -21.08
CA SER A 112 -0.77 -3.71 -21.46
C SER A 112 0.60 -4.29 -21.10
N MET A 113 0.63 -5.43 -20.38
CA MET A 113 1.87 -6.11 -20.03
C MET A 113 2.36 -6.98 -21.18
N ASP A 114 3.57 -6.70 -21.68
CA ASP A 114 4.26 -7.65 -22.55
C ASP A 114 4.90 -8.76 -21.72
N LEU A 115 4.20 -9.86 -21.58
CA LEU A 115 4.68 -11.01 -20.81
C LEU A 115 5.89 -11.67 -21.45
N SER A 116 6.15 -11.45 -22.76
CA SER A 116 7.31 -12.02 -23.44
C SER A 116 8.62 -11.36 -23.02
N GLU A 117 8.58 -10.09 -22.64
CA GLU A 117 9.71 -9.31 -22.16
C GLU A 117 10.00 -9.52 -20.66
N GLN A 118 9.10 -10.18 -19.95
CA GLN A 118 9.31 -10.52 -18.55
C GLN A 118 10.20 -11.75 -18.39
N ASP A 119 10.90 -11.85 -17.26
CA ASP A 119 11.63 -13.07 -16.95
C ASP A 119 10.67 -14.29 -16.88
N ARG A 120 11.23 -15.49 -17.07
CA ARG A 120 10.45 -16.73 -17.18
C ARG A 120 9.58 -16.98 -15.94
N SER A 121 10.05 -16.63 -14.75
CA SER A 121 9.33 -16.84 -13.50
C SER A 121 8.13 -15.90 -13.40
N ALA A 122 8.35 -14.60 -13.65
CA ALA A 122 7.31 -13.58 -13.64
C ALA A 122 6.22 -13.88 -14.66
N ARG A 123 6.59 -14.16 -15.90
CA ARG A 123 5.67 -14.55 -16.98
C ARG A 123 4.76 -15.71 -16.59
N LYS A 124 5.36 -16.78 -16.05
CA LYS A 124 4.59 -17.96 -15.63
C LYS A 124 3.62 -17.64 -14.48
N ARG A 125 4.03 -16.81 -13.53
CA ARG A 125 3.20 -16.40 -12.40
C ARG A 125 2.07 -15.49 -12.84
N HIS A 126 2.33 -14.49 -13.68
CA HIS A 126 1.33 -13.56 -14.19
C HIS A 126 0.27 -14.28 -15.05
N SER A 127 0.68 -15.20 -15.96
CA SER A 127 -0.28 -16.01 -16.72
C SER A 127 -1.20 -16.82 -15.81
N ARG A 128 -0.64 -17.43 -14.74
CA ARG A 128 -1.42 -18.21 -13.78
C ARG A 128 -2.33 -17.32 -12.93
N ALA A 129 -1.86 -16.13 -12.54
CA ALA A 129 -2.64 -15.21 -11.72
C ALA A 129 -3.94 -14.77 -12.41
N VAL A 130 -3.89 -14.55 -13.74
CA VAL A 130 -5.09 -14.27 -14.53
C VAL A 130 -6.08 -15.43 -14.49
N ASP A 131 -5.60 -16.67 -14.71
CA ASP A 131 -6.46 -17.87 -14.71
C ASP A 131 -7.06 -18.19 -13.32
N GLN A 132 -6.36 -17.81 -12.26
CA GLN A 132 -6.75 -18.11 -10.87
C GLN A 132 -7.39 -16.90 -10.15
N GLU A 133 -7.67 -15.83 -10.86
CA GLU A 133 -8.26 -14.59 -10.29
C GLU A 133 -7.47 -14.05 -9.09
N GLN A 134 -6.14 -14.23 -9.08
CA GLN A 134 -5.27 -13.70 -8.03
C GLN A 134 -5.11 -12.19 -8.17
N THR A 135 -5.08 -11.50 -7.04
CA THR A 135 -4.86 -10.06 -7.02
C THR A 135 -3.36 -9.73 -7.03
N CYS A 136 -2.99 -8.50 -7.41
CA CYS A 136 -1.58 -8.10 -7.45
C CYS A 136 -0.93 -8.21 -6.07
N ILE A 137 -1.66 -7.84 -5.00
CA ILE A 137 -1.13 -7.82 -3.64
C ILE A 137 -0.83 -9.22 -3.09
N ASP A 138 -1.43 -10.29 -3.62
CA ASP A 138 -1.16 -11.66 -3.19
C ASP A 138 0.29 -12.09 -3.45
N CYS A 139 0.96 -11.45 -4.41
CA CYS A 139 2.35 -11.73 -4.75
C CYS A 139 3.28 -10.52 -4.58
N HIS A 140 2.73 -9.32 -4.43
CA HIS A 140 3.48 -8.07 -4.39
C HIS A 140 3.31 -7.31 -3.06
N ALA A 141 3.09 -8.02 -1.95
CA ALA A 141 2.91 -7.43 -0.62
C ALA A 141 4.10 -6.55 -0.20
N GLY A 142 5.33 -6.98 -0.47
CA GLY A 142 6.58 -6.27 -0.14
C GLY A 142 7.07 -5.25 -1.15
N ILE A 143 6.26 -4.84 -2.14
CA ILE A 143 6.76 -3.99 -3.27
C ILE A 143 7.14 -2.56 -2.86
N ALA A 144 6.53 -2.04 -1.81
CA ALA A 144 6.75 -0.66 -1.35
C ALA A 144 7.27 -0.56 0.08
N HIS A 145 7.07 -1.59 0.88
CA HIS A 145 7.47 -1.67 2.28
C HIS A 145 7.96 -3.07 2.58
N GLU A 146 8.86 -3.19 3.56
CA GLU A 146 9.26 -4.50 4.07
C GLU A 146 8.05 -5.23 4.65
N GLU A 147 7.92 -6.52 4.29
CA GLU A 147 6.87 -7.35 4.87
C GLU A 147 7.18 -7.59 6.35
N PRO A 148 6.28 -7.27 7.27
CA PRO A 148 6.47 -7.58 8.68
C PRO A 148 6.38 -9.08 8.92
N ASP A 149 7.16 -9.58 9.88
CA ASP A 149 7.08 -10.95 10.33
C ASP A 149 5.71 -11.24 10.94
N GLU A 150 5.17 -12.43 10.66
CA GLU A 150 3.97 -12.91 11.30
C GLU A 150 4.27 -13.23 12.79
N PRO A 151 3.48 -12.71 13.74
CA PRO A 151 3.66 -13.03 15.14
C PRO A 151 3.48 -14.54 15.40
N GLU A 152 4.36 -15.15 16.22
CA GLU A 152 4.32 -16.57 16.51
C GLU A 152 2.99 -17.08 17.09
N ASP A 153 2.21 -16.17 17.75
CA ASP A 153 0.91 -16.49 18.35
C ASP A 153 -0.28 -16.44 17.36
N SER A 154 -0.08 -16.07 16.09
CA SER A 154 -1.17 -15.95 15.11
C SER A 154 -1.58 -17.27 14.45
N SER A 155 -0.93 -18.38 14.78
CA SER A 155 -1.15 -19.72 14.20
C SER A 155 -2.04 -20.66 15.06
N GLN A 156 -2.92 -20.11 15.95
CA GLN A 156 -3.90 -20.92 16.71
C GLN A 156 -5.32 -20.71 16.26
#